data_27338b050ef61a3502b3bba96fc0d6c8
#
_entry.id   27338b050ef61a3502b3bba96fc0d6c8
#
_cell.length_a   1.000
_cell.length_b   1.000
_cell.length_c   1.000
_cell.angle_alpha   90.00
_cell.angle_beta   90.00
_cell.angle_gamma   90.00
#
_symmetry.space_group_name_H-M   'P 1'
#
loop_
_entity.id
_entity.type
_entity.pdbx_description
1 polymer ?
#
loop_
_entity_poly.entity_id
_entity_poly.type
_entity_poly.pdbx_seq_one_letter_code
_entity_poly.pdbx_strand_id
1 'polypeptide(L)'
;MRFQLTNKKLNEIKADLELIFVVDKNIKHKFIKDEKAFKFANYKGDSVLLLLESGRIYVPLSKLGYDELRIAAAKAYDVVKSLNVKSIKLASYLAGCQKMSFQALTEGFLLGAYEFNKYKEKKEKYALKDIIFSKEEYNDKEVRENDAQDGFTHGEIIASATNFTKDIVNEIPEIYTPKKMAEEAQNLAKNYPNLSCKIYDEKFLEKEKMNAFLAVNRASVHPPRLIHLIYKPNGAKKRVIFVGKGLTYDSGGLSLKPADYMLTMKADKSGAAAAMGIIKGAAELNLPFEIHAILGATENMIGGNAYKPDDVLISRSGVSIEVRNTDAEGRLVLADCLSYAQDFKPDVLIDMATLTGACVVGLGEYTSGIMGNNEELKAEFKAKAAKSGELNTILEFNPHLRELIKSQIADVSNTGSSRYGGAITAGLFLDKFIKDEFKDKWIHQDIAGPAYTEKAWGYNQAGATGAGVRMNLYYLCAMAKEL
;
A
#
# COMPACT_ATOMS: atom_id res chain seq x y z
N MET A 1 -7.79 11.02 15.86
CA MET A 1 -7.89 12.50 15.75
C MET A 1 -9.22 12.85 15.12
N ARG A 2 -9.80 14.01 15.45
CA ARG A 2 -11.05 14.51 14.84
C ARG A 2 -10.70 15.69 13.93
N PHE A 3 -11.25 15.72 12.73
CA PHE A 3 -11.06 16.79 11.76
C PHE A 3 -12.35 17.57 11.60
N GLN A 4 -12.27 18.88 11.63
CA GLN A 4 -13.46 19.73 11.52
C GLN A 4 -13.16 21.06 10.84
N LEU A 5 -14.10 21.54 10.03
CA LEU A 5 -14.09 22.87 9.45
C LEU A 5 -15.03 23.79 10.24
N THR A 6 -14.63 25.03 10.47
CA THR A 6 -15.46 26.04 11.13
C THR A 6 -15.54 27.33 10.32
N ASN A 7 -16.67 28.03 10.45
CA ASN A 7 -16.89 29.34 9.83
C ASN A 7 -16.15 30.49 10.56
N LYS A 8 -15.56 30.21 11.74
CA LYS A 8 -14.80 31.20 12.51
C LYS A 8 -13.53 31.60 11.79
N LYS A 9 -13.14 32.86 11.95
CA LYS A 9 -11.80 33.31 11.54
C LYS A 9 -10.75 32.60 12.37
N LEU A 10 -9.54 32.45 11.81
CA LEU A 10 -8.46 31.69 12.43
C LEU A 10 -8.09 32.24 13.84
N ASN A 11 -8.15 33.56 14.02
CA ASN A 11 -7.91 34.20 15.32
C ASN A 11 -9.03 34.00 16.37
N GLU A 12 -10.25 33.63 15.94
CA GLU A 12 -11.40 33.37 16.81
C GLU A 12 -11.46 31.90 17.28
N ILE A 13 -10.68 31.02 16.64
CA ILE A 13 -10.63 29.60 17.01
C ILE A 13 -9.74 29.44 18.24
N LYS A 14 -10.28 28.84 19.29
CA LYS A 14 -9.50 28.45 20.46
C LYS A 14 -8.85 27.08 20.20
N ALA A 15 -7.54 27.01 20.28
CA ALA A 15 -6.75 25.78 20.17
C ALA A 15 -5.40 26.00 20.90
N ASP A 16 -4.73 24.91 21.23
CA ASP A 16 -3.45 24.96 21.96
C ASP A 16 -2.32 25.50 21.08
N LEU A 17 -2.32 25.15 19.78
CA LEU A 17 -1.36 25.63 18.78
C LEU A 17 -2.04 26.08 17.48
N GLU A 18 -1.40 27.03 16.81
CA GLU A 18 -1.74 27.45 15.44
C GLU A 18 -0.68 26.91 14.48
N LEU A 19 -1.08 26.05 13.52
CA LEU A 19 -0.25 25.52 12.47
C LEU A 19 -0.32 26.42 11.23
N ILE A 20 0.85 26.83 10.74
CA ILE A 20 0.99 27.67 9.58
C ILE A 20 1.92 27.00 8.57
N PHE A 21 1.43 26.70 7.37
CA PHE A 21 2.28 26.21 6.30
C PHE A 21 2.95 27.37 5.58
N VAL A 22 4.27 27.30 5.47
CA VAL A 22 5.09 28.29 4.76
C VAL A 22 5.26 27.80 3.32
N VAL A 23 4.37 28.27 2.45
CA VAL A 23 4.29 27.84 1.05
C VAL A 23 5.43 28.51 0.25
N ASP A 24 6.23 27.69 -0.47
CA ASP A 24 7.32 28.16 -1.32
C ASP A 24 8.25 29.18 -0.63
N LYS A 25 8.60 28.90 0.61
CA LYS A 25 9.42 29.78 1.46
C LYS A 25 8.87 31.19 1.64
N ASN A 26 7.58 31.42 1.33
CA ASN A 26 6.95 32.72 1.51
C ASN A 26 6.70 33.02 2.99
N ILE A 27 7.63 33.69 3.65
CA ILE A 27 7.54 34.11 5.05
C ILE A 27 6.81 35.45 5.24
N LYS A 28 6.09 35.94 4.22
CA LYS A 28 5.36 37.21 4.27
C LYS A 28 3.87 37.09 3.91
N HIS A 29 3.32 35.87 3.82
CA HIS A 29 1.90 35.71 3.51
C HIS A 29 1.01 36.09 4.72
N LYS A 30 -0.28 36.31 4.47
CA LYS A 30 -1.26 36.89 5.42
C LYS A 30 -1.37 36.16 6.79
N PHE A 31 -0.99 34.87 6.89
CA PHE A 31 -1.01 34.12 8.14
C PHE A 31 0.30 34.20 8.93
N ILE A 32 1.34 34.81 8.39
CA ILE A 32 2.60 35.03 9.13
C ILE A 32 2.40 36.13 10.17
N LYS A 33 2.79 35.85 11.41
CA LYS A 33 2.58 36.79 12.53
C LYS A 33 3.88 37.08 13.32
N ASP A 34 4.90 36.27 13.17
CA ASP A 34 6.11 36.30 14.03
C ASP A 34 7.36 36.78 13.27
N GLU A 35 7.25 37.82 12.43
CA GLU A 35 8.35 38.34 11.60
C GLU A 35 9.59 38.73 12.43
N LYS A 36 9.38 39.25 13.66
CA LYS A 36 10.50 39.59 14.57
C LYS A 36 11.26 38.33 15.01
N ALA A 37 10.53 37.26 15.35
CA ALA A 37 11.12 35.98 15.74
C ALA A 37 11.86 35.35 14.55
N PHE A 38 11.33 35.46 13.33
CA PHE A 38 11.99 34.98 12.11
C PHE A 38 13.34 35.67 11.86
N LYS A 39 13.40 36.99 12.04
CA LYS A 39 14.68 37.74 11.94
C LYS A 39 15.67 37.29 12.99
N PHE A 40 15.22 37.11 14.24
CA PHE A 40 16.05 36.65 15.33
C PHE A 40 16.58 35.23 15.12
N ALA A 41 15.72 34.31 14.65
CA ALA A 41 16.07 32.93 14.36
C ALA A 41 16.75 32.73 12.98
N ASN A 42 16.97 33.78 12.19
CA ASN A 42 17.40 33.69 10.78
C ASN A 42 16.58 32.67 9.96
N TYR A 43 15.26 32.63 10.23
CA TYR A 43 14.34 31.68 9.59
C TYR A 43 14.04 32.08 8.16
N LYS A 44 14.14 31.10 7.24
CA LYS A 44 13.96 31.31 5.80
C LYS A 44 12.79 30.50 5.21
N GLY A 45 11.98 29.86 6.05
CA GLY A 45 10.82 29.09 5.60
C GLY A 45 11.14 27.70 5.02
N ASP A 46 12.33 27.16 5.27
CA ASP A 46 12.80 25.89 4.73
C ASP A 46 12.91 24.77 5.78
N SER A 47 12.66 25.11 7.04
CA SER A 47 12.69 24.18 8.18
C SER A 47 11.43 24.33 9.04
N VAL A 48 11.18 23.39 9.94
CA VAL A 48 10.11 23.55 10.92
C VAL A 48 10.56 24.48 12.04
N LEU A 49 9.73 25.45 12.39
CA LEU A 49 9.98 26.39 13.49
C LEU A 49 8.80 26.35 14.47
N LEU A 50 9.06 25.93 15.69
CA LEU A 50 8.09 25.94 16.79
C LEU A 50 8.37 27.11 17.72
N LEU A 51 7.37 27.96 17.92
CA LEU A 51 7.40 29.11 18.80
C LEU A 51 6.37 28.89 19.91
N LEU A 52 6.81 28.34 21.03
CA LEU A 52 5.92 27.99 22.16
C LEU A 52 5.29 29.23 22.81
N GLU A 53 6.03 30.33 22.94
CA GLU A 53 5.51 31.57 23.53
C GLU A 53 4.33 32.16 22.76
N SER A 54 4.34 32.08 21.44
CA SER A 54 3.23 32.53 20.58
C SER A 54 2.21 31.45 20.28
N GLY A 55 2.48 30.19 20.71
CA GLY A 55 1.61 29.05 20.40
C GLY A 55 1.53 28.72 18.91
N ARG A 56 2.64 28.89 18.15
CA ARG A 56 2.64 28.69 16.69
C ARG A 56 3.73 27.72 16.24
N ILE A 57 3.36 26.95 15.22
CA ILE A 57 4.27 26.09 14.48
C ILE A 57 4.24 26.44 12.99
N TYR A 58 5.41 26.72 12.43
CA TYR A 58 5.62 26.98 11.02
C TYR A 58 6.23 25.74 10.36
N VAL A 59 5.56 25.22 9.32
CA VAL A 59 5.99 23.99 8.63
C VAL A 59 6.20 24.32 7.14
N PRO A 60 7.37 24.00 6.56
CA PRO A 60 7.63 24.27 5.15
C PRO A 60 6.74 23.41 4.25
N LEU A 61 6.23 24.04 3.20
CA LEU A 61 5.44 23.44 2.14
C LEU A 61 6.01 23.92 0.80
N SER A 62 6.69 23.05 0.06
CA SER A 62 7.41 23.45 -1.17
C SER A 62 6.49 24.03 -2.24
N LYS A 63 5.27 23.52 -2.34
CA LYS A 63 4.18 24.02 -3.19
C LYS A 63 2.84 23.53 -2.67
N LEU A 64 1.74 24.11 -3.19
CA LEU A 64 0.39 23.60 -2.93
C LEU A 64 0.12 22.35 -3.81
N GLY A 65 0.57 21.19 -3.36
CA GLY A 65 0.34 19.88 -3.97
C GLY A 65 -0.22 18.89 -2.96
N TYR A 66 -0.92 17.85 -3.41
CA TYR A 66 -1.57 16.90 -2.49
C TYR A 66 -0.56 16.12 -1.66
N ASP A 67 0.55 15.69 -2.24
CA ASP A 67 1.54 14.94 -1.50
C ASP A 67 2.38 15.82 -0.57
N GLU A 68 2.68 17.04 -1.00
CA GLU A 68 3.33 18.05 -0.16
C GLU A 68 2.46 18.39 1.07
N LEU A 69 1.13 18.48 0.91
CA LEU A 69 0.20 18.66 2.04
C LEU A 69 0.22 17.48 3.00
N ARG A 70 0.27 16.21 2.50
CA ARG A 70 0.44 15.03 3.35
C ARG A 70 1.72 15.09 4.16
N ILE A 71 2.84 15.35 3.48
CA ILE A 71 4.15 15.41 4.11
C ILE A 71 4.20 16.53 5.16
N ALA A 72 3.66 17.70 4.86
CA ALA A 72 3.63 18.81 5.80
C ALA A 72 2.77 18.52 7.03
N ALA A 73 1.61 17.86 6.85
CA ALA A 73 0.75 17.44 7.96
C ALA A 73 1.44 16.40 8.86
N ALA A 74 2.14 15.43 8.27
CA ALA A 74 2.91 14.45 9.02
C ALA A 74 4.09 15.09 9.79
N LYS A 75 4.81 16.03 9.17
CA LYS A 75 5.86 16.81 9.86
C LYS A 75 5.31 17.63 11.01
N ALA A 76 4.15 18.26 10.83
CA ALA A 76 3.49 19.00 11.90
C ALA A 76 3.17 18.06 13.09
N TYR A 77 2.60 16.88 12.80
CA TYR A 77 2.32 15.88 13.81
C TYR A 77 3.59 15.43 14.55
N ASP A 78 4.65 15.11 13.82
CA ASP A 78 5.90 14.61 14.41
C ASP A 78 6.52 15.58 15.42
N VAL A 79 6.41 16.89 15.16
CA VAL A 79 6.88 17.92 16.10
C VAL A 79 6.00 18.05 17.33
N VAL A 80 4.67 17.95 17.17
CA VAL A 80 3.73 18.20 18.28
C VAL A 80 3.40 16.95 19.10
N LYS A 81 3.70 15.75 18.61
CA LYS A 81 3.34 14.49 19.28
C LYS A 81 3.90 14.38 20.70
N SER A 82 5.12 14.89 20.92
CA SER A 82 5.80 14.89 22.23
C SER A 82 5.35 16.01 23.17
N LEU A 83 4.51 16.94 22.67
CA LEU A 83 3.98 18.05 23.44
C LEU A 83 2.62 17.67 24.05
N ASN A 84 2.28 18.28 25.19
CA ASN A 84 0.95 18.11 25.77
C ASN A 84 -0.10 19.00 25.07
N VAL A 85 -0.17 18.92 23.73
CA VAL A 85 -1.06 19.67 22.86
C VAL A 85 -2.26 18.80 22.49
N LYS A 86 -3.47 19.26 22.78
CA LYS A 86 -4.73 18.55 22.53
C LYS A 86 -5.39 18.97 21.24
N SER A 87 -5.14 20.20 20.79
CA SER A 87 -5.79 20.79 19.63
C SER A 87 -4.86 21.68 18.80
N ILE A 88 -5.01 21.59 17.48
CA ILE A 88 -4.33 22.44 16.51
C ILE A 88 -5.38 23.13 15.66
N LYS A 89 -5.20 24.44 15.41
CA LYS A 89 -5.96 25.18 14.41
C LYS A 89 -5.09 25.56 13.22
N LEU A 90 -5.68 25.65 12.04
CA LEU A 90 -4.99 26.08 10.84
C LEU A 90 -5.97 26.73 9.84
N ALA A 91 -5.43 27.55 8.96
CA ALA A 91 -6.15 28.02 7.78
C ALA A 91 -6.33 26.87 6.76
N SER A 92 -7.20 27.05 5.79
CA SER A 92 -7.33 26.09 4.68
C SER A 92 -6.23 26.34 3.62
N TYR A 93 -5.58 25.28 3.18
CA TYR A 93 -4.57 25.28 2.12
C TYR A 93 -5.04 24.32 1.02
N LEU A 94 -5.38 24.87 -0.15
CA LEU A 94 -6.07 24.12 -1.21
C LEU A 94 -5.20 23.96 -2.46
N ALA A 95 -4.89 22.73 -2.80
CA ALA A 95 -4.19 22.34 -4.02
C ALA A 95 -5.22 21.84 -5.05
N GLY A 96 -5.63 22.66 -6.01
CA GLY A 96 -6.58 22.25 -7.06
C GLY A 96 -7.96 21.85 -6.51
N CYS A 97 -8.26 20.56 -6.40
CA CYS A 97 -9.53 20.07 -5.85
C CYS A 97 -9.57 20.19 -4.33
N GLN A 98 -10.59 20.87 -3.78
CA GLN A 98 -10.72 21.12 -2.35
C GLN A 98 -10.87 19.82 -1.55
N LYS A 99 -11.79 18.93 -1.94
CA LYS A 99 -11.98 17.62 -1.32
C LYS A 99 -10.65 16.87 -1.19
N MET A 100 -9.86 16.80 -2.26
CA MET A 100 -8.58 16.09 -2.25
C MET A 100 -7.52 16.77 -1.39
N SER A 101 -7.58 18.10 -1.21
CA SER A 101 -6.65 18.81 -0.33
C SER A 101 -6.92 18.48 1.14
N PHE A 102 -8.18 18.49 1.56
CA PHE A 102 -8.56 18.08 2.91
C PHE A 102 -8.29 16.59 3.14
N GLN A 103 -8.55 15.74 2.15
CA GLN A 103 -8.21 14.32 2.20
C GLN A 103 -6.70 14.11 2.40
N ALA A 104 -5.86 14.80 1.64
CA ALA A 104 -4.41 14.70 1.75
C ALA A 104 -3.88 15.15 3.12
N LEU A 105 -4.41 16.24 3.67
CA LEU A 105 -4.06 16.71 5.02
C LEU A 105 -4.47 15.69 6.08
N THR A 106 -5.67 15.12 5.98
CA THR A 106 -6.18 14.09 6.90
C THR A 106 -5.33 12.83 6.85
N GLU A 107 -5.03 12.34 5.64
CA GLU A 107 -4.13 11.21 5.44
C GLU A 107 -2.75 11.49 6.05
N GLY A 108 -2.19 12.69 5.84
CA GLY A 108 -0.87 13.06 6.35
C GLY A 108 -0.79 13.01 7.89
N PHE A 109 -1.77 13.57 8.58
CA PHE A 109 -1.85 13.50 10.05
C PHE A 109 -2.00 12.06 10.55
N LEU A 110 -2.89 11.27 9.94
CA LEU A 110 -3.18 9.90 10.40
C LEU A 110 -2.09 8.89 10.06
N LEU A 111 -1.44 9.03 8.89
CA LEU A 111 -0.33 8.18 8.49
C LEU A 111 0.94 8.52 9.28
N GLY A 112 1.20 9.82 9.50
CA GLY A 112 2.32 10.28 10.33
C GLY A 112 2.18 9.88 11.80
N ALA A 113 0.94 9.74 12.27
CA ALA A 113 0.63 9.33 13.64
C ALA A 113 0.68 7.81 13.87
N TYR A 114 0.92 7.02 12.82
CA TYR A 114 0.97 5.57 12.95
C TYR A 114 2.21 5.12 13.70
N GLU A 115 2.03 4.22 14.67
CA GLU A 115 3.10 3.54 15.39
C GLU A 115 2.76 2.08 15.63
N PHE A 116 3.72 1.18 15.36
CA PHE A 116 3.65 -0.21 15.77
C PHE A 116 4.46 -0.40 17.06
N ASN A 117 3.78 -0.26 18.20
CA ASN A 117 4.41 -0.34 19.52
C ASN A 117 3.87 -1.50 20.38
N LYS A 118 3.26 -2.50 19.73
CA LYS A 118 2.57 -3.62 20.37
C LYS A 118 3.45 -4.36 21.38
N TYR A 119 4.75 -4.50 21.09
CA TYR A 119 5.71 -5.26 21.88
C TYR A 119 6.58 -4.40 22.80
N LYS A 120 6.35 -3.08 22.83
CA LYS A 120 7.06 -2.20 23.75
C LYS A 120 6.42 -2.22 25.13
N GLU A 121 7.24 -2.26 26.18
CA GLU A 121 6.79 -2.18 27.58
C GLU A 121 6.10 -0.84 27.86
N LYS A 122 6.73 0.25 27.47
CA LYS A 122 6.17 1.60 27.60
C LYS A 122 5.56 2.05 26.26
N LYS A 123 4.26 2.37 26.29
CA LYS A 123 3.54 2.95 25.17
C LYS A 123 3.33 4.42 25.43
N GLU A 124 3.85 5.25 24.54
CA GLU A 124 3.59 6.69 24.61
C GLU A 124 2.12 6.98 24.28
N LYS A 125 1.53 7.90 25.02
CA LYS A 125 0.18 8.39 24.75
C LYS A 125 0.29 9.83 24.30
N TYR A 126 -0.14 10.06 23.07
CA TYR A 126 -0.11 11.40 22.49
C TYR A 126 -1.41 12.14 22.79
N ALA A 127 -1.30 13.43 23.12
CA ALA A 127 -2.41 14.24 23.59
C ALA A 127 -3.28 14.77 22.44
N LEU A 128 -2.74 14.92 21.22
CA LEU A 128 -3.43 15.56 20.09
C LEU A 128 -4.70 14.82 19.67
N LYS A 129 -5.83 15.53 19.73
CA LYS A 129 -7.16 14.99 19.43
C LYS A 129 -7.87 15.73 18.32
N ASP A 130 -7.73 17.05 18.25
CA ASP A 130 -8.53 17.91 17.39
C ASP A 130 -7.69 18.71 16.41
N ILE A 131 -8.05 18.63 15.13
CA ILE A 131 -7.49 19.41 14.02
C ILE A 131 -8.61 20.29 13.46
N ILE A 132 -8.50 21.61 13.66
CA ILE A 132 -9.59 22.56 13.40
C ILE A 132 -9.19 23.47 12.26
N PHE A 133 -9.87 23.34 11.14
CA PHE A 133 -9.67 24.18 9.96
C PHE A 133 -10.58 25.40 9.99
N SER A 134 -10.02 26.57 9.70
CA SER A 134 -10.77 27.79 9.37
C SER A 134 -11.17 27.80 7.90
N LYS A 135 -12.31 28.43 7.55
CA LYS A 135 -12.67 28.74 6.16
C LYS A 135 -11.79 29.85 5.55
N GLU A 136 -10.95 30.53 6.34
CA GLU A 136 -9.93 31.40 5.79
C GLU A 136 -8.93 30.55 5.00
N GLU A 137 -8.79 30.84 3.71
CA GLU A 137 -7.98 30.07 2.79
C GLU A 137 -6.76 30.89 2.30
N TYR A 138 -5.65 30.20 2.03
CA TYR A 138 -4.35 30.79 1.71
C TYR A 138 -4.39 31.77 0.52
N ASN A 139 -5.14 31.44 -0.55
CA ASN A 139 -5.30 32.24 -1.77
C ASN A 139 -6.67 32.94 -1.87
N ASP A 140 -7.36 33.13 -0.75
CA ASP A 140 -8.69 33.75 -0.67
C ASP A 140 -9.81 33.04 -1.47
N LYS A 141 -9.64 31.73 -1.73
CA LYS A 141 -10.68 30.93 -2.37
C LYS A 141 -11.80 30.61 -1.37
N GLU A 142 -13.03 30.56 -1.88
CA GLU A 142 -14.15 30.06 -1.10
C GLU A 142 -13.97 28.60 -0.71
N VAL A 143 -14.12 28.28 0.57
CA VAL A 143 -14.03 26.92 1.10
C VAL A 143 -15.43 26.32 1.22
N ARG A 144 -15.66 25.25 0.44
CA ARG A 144 -16.92 24.52 0.44
C ARG A 144 -16.93 23.48 1.56
N GLU A 145 -17.94 23.56 2.42
CA GLU A 145 -18.06 22.70 3.60
C GLU A 145 -18.21 21.21 3.24
N ASN A 146 -19.01 20.91 2.22
CA ASN A 146 -19.20 19.53 1.75
C ASN A 146 -17.89 18.92 1.24
N ASP A 147 -17.07 19.69 0.50
CA ASP A 147 -15.77 19.21 0.02
C ASP A 147 -14.80 18.92 1.18
N ALA A 148 -14.84 19.73 2.23
CA ALA A 148 -14.03 19.50 3.42
C ALA A 148 -14.49 18.24 4.17
N GLN A 149 -15.79 18.10 4.42
CA GLN A 149 -16.34 16.93 5.12
C GLN A 149 -16.08 15.63 4.34
N ASP A 150 -16.32 15.63 3.04
CA ASP A 150 -15.99 14.51 2.16
C ASP A 150 -14.49 14.19 2.16
N GLY A 151 -13.65 15.23 2.16
CA GLY A 151 -12.20 15.09 2.22
C GLY A 151 -11.74 14.45 3.54
N PHE A 152 -12.28 14.89 4.66
CA PHE A 152 -12.00 14.29 5.98
C PHE A 152 -12.42 12.82 6.01
N THR A 153 -13.66 12.52 5.62
CA THR A 153 -14.19 11.15 5.61
C THR A 153 -13.36 10.22 4.73
N HIS A 154 -13.06 10.63 3.49
CA HIS A 154 -12.23 9.81 2.58
C HIS A 154 -10.80 9.64 3.11
N GLY A 155 -10.22 10.70 3.66
CA GLY A 155 -8.87 10.66 4.26
C GLY A 155 -8.80 9.71 5.45
N GLU A 156 -9.79 9.73 6.33
CA GLU A 156 -9.90 8.82 7.48
C GLU A 156 -10.01 7.35 7.03
N ILE A 157 -10.88 7.06 6.07
CA ILE A 157 -11.09 5.70 5.54
C ILE A 157 -9.79 5.16 4.90
N ILE A 158 -9.17 5.95 4.01
CA ILE A 158 -7.99 5.52 3.28
C ILE A 158 -6.78 5.37 4.21
N ALA A 159 -6.59 6.29 5.15
CA ALA A 159 -5.55 6.16 6.17
C ALA A 159 -5.79 4.96 7.09
N SER A 160 -7.04 4.70 7.50
CA SER A 160 -7.42 3.52 8.29
C SER A 160 -7.11 2.22 7.55
N ALA A 161 -7.47 2.12 6.27
CA ALA A 161 -7.16 0.96 5.42
C ALA A 161 -5.64 0.74 5.27
N THR A 162 -4.89 1.82 5.08
CA THR A 162 -3.43 1.79 5.00
C THR A 162 -2.79 1.35 6.32
N ASN A 163 -3.25 1.90 7.45
CA ASN A 163 -2.72 1.55 8.77
C ASN A 163 -3.09 0.12 9.18
N PHE A 164 -4.28 -0.37 8.82
CA PHE A 164 -4.66 -1.79 8.95
C PHE A 164 -3.67 -2.70 8.21
N THR A 165 -3.29 -2.36 6.99
CA THR A 165 -2.26 -3.07 6.23
C THR A 165 -0.90 -3.03 6.92
N LYS A 166 -0.51 -1.86 7.47
CA LYS A 166 0.74 -1.74 8.23
C LYS A 166 0.76 -2.65 9.46
N ASP A 167 -0.36 -2.77 10.18
CA ASP A 167 -0.46 -3.64 11.35
C ASP A 167 -0.22 -5.10 10.98
N ILE A 168 -0.83 -5.57 9.88
CA ILE A 168 -0.63 -6.93 9.34
C ILE A 168 0.83 -7.17 9.01
N VAL A 169 1.46 -6.26 8.26
CA VAL A 169 2.84 -6.45 7.77
C VAL A 169 3.85 -6.38 8.91
N ASN A 170 3.65 -5.47 9.87
CA ASN A 170 4.55 -5.31 11.01
C ASN A 170 4.46 -6.46 12.03
N GLU A 171 3.36 -7.22 12.03
CA GLU A 171 3.22 -8.33 12.96
C GLU A 171 4.32 -9.38 12.78
N ILE A 172 4.81 -9.93 13.91
CA ILE A 172 5.93 -10.87 13.92
C ILE A 172 5.54 -12.22 13.28
N PRO A 173 6.48 -12.92 12.62
CA PRO A 173 6.19 -14.17 11.90
C PRO A 173 5.63 -15.29 12.78
N GLU A 174 6.09 -15.39 14.01
CA GLU A 174 5.62 -16.39 15.00
C GLU A 174 4.10 -16.30 15.22
N ILE A 175 3.54 -15.10 15.18
CA ILE A 175 2.11 -14.86 15.40
C ILE A 175 1.34 -14.82 14.07
N TYR A 176 1.93 -14.18 13.06
CA TYR A 176 1.21 -13.92 11.80
C TYR A 176 1.47 -15.02 10.76
N THR A 177 0.95 -16.21 11.05
CA THR A 177 1.00 -17.39 10.17
C THR A 177 -0.10 -17.34 9.09
N PRO A 178 -0.09 -18.22 8.07
CA PRO A 178 -1.16 -18.29 7.06
C PRO A 178 -2.55 -18.49 7.67
N LYS A 179 -2.65 -19.28 8.76
CA LYS A 179 -3.90 -19.45 9.50
C LYS A 179 -4.35 -18.15 10.15
N LYS A 180 -3.43 -17.39 10.74
CA LYS A 180 -3.74 -16.09 11.36
C LYS A 180 -4.24 -15.08 10.33
N MET A 181 -3.64 -15.04 9.15
CA MET A 181 -4.12 -14.20 8.04
C MET A 181 -5.57 -14.58 7.65
N ALA A 182 -5.87 -15.88 7.58
CA ALA A 182 -7.22 -16.37 7.30
C ALA A 182 -8.24 -15.95 8.37
N GLU A 183 -7.89 -16.08 9.65
CA GLU A 183 -8.73 -15.64 10.77
C GLU A 183 -9.01 -14.14 10.71
N GLU A 184 -8.01 -13.33 10.40
CA GLU A 184 -8.15 -11.88 10.30
C GLU A 184 -9.01 -11.46 9.10
N ALA A 185 -8.87 -12.13 7.96
CA ALA A 185 -9.73 -11.95 6.80
C ALA A 185 -11.20 -12.29 7.10
N GLN A 186 -11.45 -13.39 7.84
CA GLN A 186 -12.80 -13.75 8.29
C GLN A 186 -13.38 -12.70 9.25
N ASN A 187 -12.56 -12.18 10.16
CA ASN A 187 -13.00 -11.15 11.09
C ASN A 187 -13.28 -9.83 10.38
N LEU A 188 -12.45 -9.47 9.38
CA LEU A 188 -12.71 -8.31 8.53
C LEU A 188 -14.07 -8.44 7.82
N ALA A 189 -14.37 -9.61 7.26
CA ALA A 189 -15.62 -9.83 6.55
C ALA A 189 -16.87 -9.66 7.43
N LYS A 190 -16.80 -9.99 8.72
CA LYS A 190 -17.93 -9.84 9.66
C LYS A 190 -18.32 -8.37 9.90
N ASN A 191 -17.42 -7.42 9.65
CA ASN A 191 -17.65 -6.01 9.92
C ASN A 191 -18.43 -5.28 8.82
N TYR A 192 -18.60 -5.91 7.65
CA TYR A 192 -19.24 -5.28 6.49
C TYR A 192 -20.29 -6.19 5.87
N PRO A 193 -21.55 -5.77 5.77
CA PRO A 193 -22.66 -6.64 5.32
C PRO A 193 -22.50 -7.17 3.89
N ASN A 194 -21.80 -6.44 3.02
CA ASN A 194 -21.58 -6.82 1.62
C ASN A 194 -20.22 -7.50 1.39
N LEU A 195 -19.52 -7.87 2.47
CA LEU A 195 -18.22 -8.54 2.42
C LEU A 195 -18.35 -9.97 2.94
N SER A 196 -17.92 -10.92 2.14
CA SER A 196 -17.83 -12.34 2.51
C SER A 196 -16.40 -12.83 2.40
N CYS A 197 -16.08 -13.92 3.13
CA CYS A 197 -14.77 -14.54 3.13
C CYS A 197 -14.91 -16.06 3.04
N LYS A 198 -14.18 -16.66 2.08
CA LYS A 198 -14.02 -18.11 1.94
C LYS A 198 -12.57 -18.45 2.22
N ILE A 199 -12.36 -19.46 3.06
CA ILE A 199 -11.03 -19.98 3.39
C ILE A 199 -10.94 -21.39 2.85
N TYR A 200 -9.87 -21.65 2.10
CA TYR A 200 -9.58 -22.95 1.52
C TYR A 200 -8.27 -23.50 2.09
N ASP A 201 -8.30 -24.77 2.41
CA ASP A 201 -7.20 -25.53 3.00
C ASP A 201 -6.39 -26.31 1.95
N GLU A 202 -5.46 -27.13 2.39
CA GLU A 202 -4.58 -27.95 1.55
C GLU A 202 -5.38 -28.88 0.63
N LYS A 203 -6.45 -29.48 1.14
CA LYS A 203 -7.30 -30.43 0.36
C LYS A 203 -7.95 -29.73 -0.83
N PHE A 204 -8.37 -28.48 -0.64
CA PHE A 204 -8.88 -27.68 -1.75
C PHE A 204 -7.78 -27.36 -2.76
N LEU A 205 -6.59 -26.97 -2.30
CA LEU A 205 -5.45 -26.67 -3.17
C LEU A 205 -5.03 -27.91 -4.00
N GLU A 206 -5.02 -29.09 -3.38
CA GLU A 206 -4.78 -30.37 -4.06
C GLU A 206 -5.85 -30.67 -5.12
N LYS A 207 -7.13 -30.53 -4.76
CA LYS A 207 -8.26 -30.73 -5.68
C LYS A 207 -8.17 -29.78 -6.89
N GLU A 208 -7.83 -28.54 -6.65
CA GLU A 208 -7.65 -27.50 -7.69
C GLU A 208 -6.30 -27.60 -8.43
N LYS A 209 -5.46 -28.58 -8.06
CA LYS A 209 -4.11 -28.80 -8.64
C LYS A 209 -3.20 -27.58 -8.54
N MET A 210 -3.31 -26.82 -7.44
CA MET A 210 -2.46 -25.65 -7.15
C MET A 210 -1.10 -26.13 -6.64
N ASN A 211 -0.40 -26.93 -7.46
CA ASN A 211 0.81 -27.64 -7.02
C ASN A 211 2.03 -26.71 -6.88
N ALA A 212 2.08 -25.62 -7.62
CA ALA A 212 3.15 -24.64 -7.46
C ALA A 212 3.03 -23.93 -6.11
N PHE A 213 1.83 -23.59 -5.68
CA PHE A 213 1.54 -23.06 -4.35
C PHE A 213 1.87 -24.07 -3.25
N LEU A 214 1.38 -25.31 -3.37
CA LEU A 214 1.64 -26.38 -2.40
C LEU A 214 3.13 -26.69 -2.27
N ALA A 215 3.90 -26.66 -3.35
CA ALA A 215 5.34 -26.92 -3.33
C ALA A 215 6.09 -25.92 -2.45
N VAL A 216 5.75 -24.63 -2.50
CA VAL A 216 6.35 -23.58 -1.66
C VAL A 216 6.14 -23.88 -0.18
N ASN A 217 4.96 -24.39 0.22
CA ASN A 217 4.63 -24.67 1.61
C ASN A 217 5.27 -25.93 2.18
N ARG A 218 5.75 -26.86 1.37
CA ARG A 218 6.09 -28.24 1.76
C ARG A 218 7.00 -28.38 2.98
N ALA A 219 7.86 -27.41 3.24
CA ALA A 219 8.77 -27.43 4.38
C ALA A 219 8.25 -26.67 5.61
N SER A 220 7.15 -25.93 5.48
CA SER A 220 6.56 -25.21 6.62
C SER A 220 5.76 -26.15 7.51
N VAL A 221 5.80 -25.89 8.83
CA VAL A 221 4.91 -26.52 9.82
C VAL A 221 3.54 -25.85 9.85
N HIS A 222 3.40 -24.67 9.24
CA HIS A 222 2.15 -23.93 9.13
C HIS A 222 1.47 -24.21 7.79
N PRO A 223 0.27 -24.81 7.80
CA PRO A 223 -0.42 -25.17 6.55
C PRO A 223 -0.83 -23.92 5.73
N PRO A 224 -0.79 -24.02 4.39
CA PRO A 224 -1.15 -22.91 3.52
C PRO A 224 -2.64 -22.62 3.57
N ARG A 225 -3.02 -21.39 3.17
CA ARG A 225 -4.42 -20.99 3.01
C ARG A 225 -4.59 -20.17 1.73
N LEU A 226 -5.56 -20.57 0.91
CA LEU A 226 -6.09 -19.68 -0.12
C LEU A 226 -7.28 -18.93 0.47
N ILE A 227 -7.16 -17.62 0.58
CA ILE A 227 -8.15 -16.75 1.20
C ILE A 227 -8.84 -15.96 0.11
N HIS A 228 -10.17 -16.00 0.04
CA HIS A 228 -10.95 -15.30 -0.97
C HIS A 228 -12.01 -14.42 -0.31
N LEU A 229 -11.73 -13.14 -0.24
CA LEU A 229 -12.64 -12.10 0.18
C LEU A 229 -13.42 -11.58 -1.03
N ILE A 230 -14.73 -11.34 -0.86
CA ILE A 230 -15.61 -10.83 -1.91
C ILE A 230 -16.47 -9.71 -1.33
N TYR A 231 -16.23 -8.49 -1.78
CA TYR A 231 -17.10 -7.35 -1.57
C TYR A 231 -18.03 -7.21 -2.78
N LYS A 232 -19.35 -7.27 -2.53
CA LYS A 232 -20.36 -7.24 -3.59
C LYS A 232 -21.54 -6.36 -3.17
N PRO A 233 -21.49 -5.05 -3.46
CA PRO A 233 -22.62 -4.16 -3.25
C PRO A 233 -23.73 -4.42 -4.24
N ASN A 234 -24.95 -4.02 -3.91
CA ASN A 234 -26.07 -4.09 -4.84
C ASN A 234 -25.79 -3.19 -6.06
N GLY A 235 -26.06 -3.73 -7.25
CA GLY A 235 -25.87 -2.98 -8.51
C GLY A 235 -24.42 -2.78 -8.92
N ALA A 236 -23.50 -3.62 -8.44
CA ALA A 236 -22.08 -3.59 -8.86
C ALA A 236 -21.94 -3.66 -10.38
N LYS A 237 -21.18 -2.73 -10.98
CA LYS A 237 -21.12 -2.53 -12.43
C LYS A 237 -19.91 -3.19 -13.10
N LYS A 238 -18.82 -3.37 -12.38
CA LYS A 238 -17.59 -3.99 -12.85
C LYS A 238 -17.04 -4.91 -11.77
N ARG A 239 -16.28 -5.92 -12.17
CA ARG A 239 -15.56 -6.82 -11.28
C ARG A 239 -14.07 -6.52 -11.32
N VAL A 240 -13.51 -6.15 -10.19
CA VAL A 240 -12.08 -5.93 -10.00
C VAL A 240 -11.53 -6.99 -9.07
N ILE A 241 -10.47 -7.68 -9.50
CA ILE A 241 -9.86 -8.74 -8.70
C ILE A 241 -8.44 -8.34 -8.33
N PHE A 242 -8.14 -8.38 -7.05
CA PHE A 242 -6.81 -8.22 -6.49
C PHE A 242 -6.26 -9.57 -6.06
N VAL A 243 -5.06 -9.92 -6.52
CA VAL A 243 -4.34 -11.11 -6.09
C VAL A 243 -3.13 -10.67 -5.29
N GLY A 244 -2.99 -11.15 -4.06
CA GLY A 244 -1.92 -10.74 -3.16
C GLY A 244 -0.95 -11.87 -2.82
N LYS A 245 0.37 -11.64 -3.02
CA LYS A 245 1.41 -12.48 -2.45
C LYS A 245 1.33 -12.43 -0.92
N GLY A 246 1.17 -13.58 -0.28
CA GLY A 246 0.95 -13.70 1.15
C GLY A 246 1.98 -14.58 1.86
N LEU A 247 3.27 -14.47 1.52
CA LEU A 247 4.34 -15.17 2.25
C LEU A 247 4.46 -14.57 3.64
N THR A 248 3.96 -15.28 4.65
CA THR A 248 4.00 -14.80 6.03
C THR A 248 5.42 -14.79 6.58
N TYR A 249 6.28 -15.64 6.04
CA TYR A 249 7.73 -15.59 6.16
C TYR A 249 8.41 -16.24 4.95
N ASP A 250 9.55 -15.68 4.52
CA ASP A 250 10.35 -16.21 3.42
C ASP A 250 11.82 -16.35 3.83
N SER A 251 12.26 -17.60 3.97
CA SER A 251 13.68 -17.92 4.22
C SER A 251 14.50 -18.09 2.95
N GLY A 252 13.85 -18.11 1.78
CA GLY A 252 14.43 -18.52 0.50
C GLY A 252 14.34 -20.02 0.24
N GLY A 253 13.93 -20.81 1.22
CA GLY A 253 13.93 -22.27 1.12
C GLY A 253 15.36 -22.84 1.03
N LEU A 254 15.59 -23.84 0.17
CA LEU A 254 16.94 -24.39 -0.03
C LEU A 254 17.90 -23.41 -0.71
N SER A 255 17.41 -22.46 -1.48
CA SER A 255 18.17 -21.28 -1.94
C SER A 255 18.20 -20.21 -0.86
N LEU A 256 18.77 -20.57 0.30
CA LEU A 256 18.72 -19.83 1.55
C LEU A 256 19.21 -18.40 1.41
N LYS A 257 18.41 -17.44 1.89
CA LYS A 257 18.80 -16.03 1.96
C LYS A 257 19.99 -15.83 2.92
N PRO A 258 20.99 -15.00 2.55
CA PRO A 258 21.94 -14.48 3.51
C PRO A 258 21.23 -13.79 4.69
N ALA A 259 21.83 -13.84 5.87
CA ALA A 259 21.21 -13.34 7.13
C ALA A 259 20.66 -11.91 7.01
N ASP A 260 21.43 -10.99 6.40
CA ASP A 260 21.03 -9.60 6.24
C ASP A 260 19.83 -9.42 5.29
N TYR A 261 19.65 -10.31 4.32
CA TYR A 261 18.50 -10.32 3.41
C TYR A 261 17.30 -11.10 3.95
N MET A 262 17.49 -11.86 5.01
CA MET A 262 16.40 -12.58 5.69
C MET A 262 15.68 -11.70 6.71
N LEU A 263 16.38 -10.68 7.25
CA LEU A 263 15.75 -9.65 8.06
C LEU A 263 14.62 -8.98 7.26
N THR A 264 13.55 -8.62 7.96
CA THR A 264 12.35 -7.98 7.40
C THR A 264 11.49 -8.87 6.48
N MET A 265 11.83 -10.14 6.28
CA MET A 265 11.05 -11.07 5.43
C MET A 265 9.64 -11.38 5.98
N LYS A 266 9.30 -10.91 7.17
CA LYS A 266 7.91 -10.78 7.62
C LYS A 266 7.07 -9.85 6.70
N ALA A 267 7.71 -8.94 5.98
CA ALA A 267 7.05 -8.04 5.05
C ALA A 267 6.67 -8.70 3.71
N ASP A 268 7.07 -9.95 3.49
CA ASP A 268 6.82 -10.66 2.23
C ASP A 268 5.34 -11.05 2.02
N LYS A 269 4.50 -10.75 3.00
CA LYS A 269 3.03 -10.81 2.94
C LYS A 269 2.36 -9.49 2.55
N SER A 270 3.13 -8.47 2.19
CA SER A 270 2.60 -7.10 1.95
C SER A 270 1.58 -7.03 0.82
N GLY A 271 1.73 -7.84 -0.22
CA GLY A 271 0.75 -7.91 -1.32
C GLY A 271 -0.63 -8.37 -0.85
N ALA A 272 -0.69 -9.44 -0.06
CA ALA A 272 -1.93 -9.93 0.53
C ALA A 272 -2.51 -8.94 1.56
N ALA A 273 -1.67 -8.35 2.39
CA ALA A 273 -2.09 -7.33 3.36
C ALA A 273 -2.67 -6.09 2.66
N ALA A 274 -2.06 -5.65 1.55
CA ALA A 274 -2.57 -4.54 0.74
C ALA A 274 -3.94 -4.87 0.13
N ALA A 275 -4.13 -6.09 -0.41
CA ALA A 275 -5.42 -6.51 -0.94
C ALA A 275 -6.52 -6.52 0.14
N MET A 276 -6.19 -6.92 1.39
CA MET A 276 -7.12 -6.80 2.53
C MET A 276 -7.42 -5.34 2.88
N GLY A 277 -6.44 -4.46 2.86
CA GLY A 277 -6.63 -3.02 3.07
C GLY A 277 -7.48 -2.38 1.99
N ILE A 278 -7.26 -2.74 0.72
CA ILE A 278 -8.04 -2.23 -0.41
C ILE A 278 -9.52 -2.62 -0.28
N ILE A 279 -9.82 -3.90 -0.02
CA ILE A 279 -11.21 -4.35 0.08
C ILE A 279 -11.92 -3.74 1.30
N LYS A 280 -11.19 -3.53 2.42
CA LYS A 280 -11.68 -2.78 3.59
C LYS A 280 -12.05 -1.35 3.20
N GLY A 281 -11.12 -0.61 2.59
CA GLY A 281 -11.34 0.78 2.19
C GLY A 281 -12.45 0.91 1.15
N ALA A 282 -12.53 -0.01 0.18
CA ALA A 282 -13.57 -0.03 -0.83
C ALA A 282 -14.97 -0.26 -0.22
N ALA A 283 -15.08 -1.15 0.77
CA ALA A 283 -16.32 -1.39 1.49
C ALA A 283 -16.78 -0.17 2.30
N GLU A 284 -15.85 0.51 3.00
CA GLU A 284 -16.15 1.72 3.76
C GLU A 284 -16.50 2.92 2.87
N LEU A 285 -15.87 3.03 1.69
CA LEU A 285 -16.18 4.04 0.70
C LEU A 285 -17.45 3.73 -0.11
N ASN A 286 -18.06 2.56 0.10
CA ASN A 286 -19.22 2.08 -0.66
C ASN A 286 -19.01 2.13 -2.18
N LEU A 287 -17.83 1.69 -2.66
CA LEU A 287 -17.50 1.73 -4.08
C LEU A 287 -18.41 0.80 -4.89
N PRO A 288 -18.86 1.21 -6.12
CA PRO A 288 -19.86 0.49 -6.91
C PRO A 288 -19.28 -0.68 -7.72
N PHE A 289 -18.30 -1.40 -7.16
CA PHE A 289 -17.63 -2.52 -7.80
C PHE A 289 -17.84 -3.82 -7.04
N GLU A 290 -17.94 -4.94 -7.75
CA GLU A 290 -17.68 -6.25 -7.17
C GLU A 290 -16.15 -6.42 -7.07
N ILE A 291 -15.62 -6.48 -5.85
CA ILE A 291 -14.18 -6.57 -5.60
C ILE A 291 -13.86 -7.91 -4.94
N HIS A 292 -12.94 -8.64 -5.56
CA HIS A 292 -12.37 -9.84 -4.98
C HIS A 292 -10.94 -9.56 -4.49
N ALA A 293 -10.58 -10.10 -3.33
CA ALA A 293 -9.19 -10.17 -2.88
C ALA A 293 -8.85 -11.66 -2.66
N ILE A 294 -7.92 -12.16 -3.47
CA ILE A 294 -7.46 -13.55 -3.45
C ILE A 294 -6.03 -13.56 -2.93
N LEU A 295 -5.82 -14.20 -1.77
CA LEU A 295 -4.56 -14.16 -1.05
C LEU A 295 -3.96 -15.56 -0.99
N GLY A 296 -2.76 -15.71 -1.50
CA GLY A 296 -1.97 -16.96 -1.38
C GLY A 296 -1.14 -16.93 -0.11
N ALA A 297 -1.69 -17.37 1.01
CA ALA A 297 -1.02 -17.33 2.31
C ALA A 297 -0.21 -18.61 2.57
N THR A 298 1.10 -18.47 2.73
CA THR A 298 2.04 -19.58 2.95
C THR A 298 3.34 -19.11 3.59
N GLU A 299 4.25 -20.04 3.85
CA GLU A 299 5.64 -19.79 4.24
C GLU A 299 6.59 -20.54 3.30
N ASN A 300 7.75 -19.97 3.03
CA ASN A 300 8.85 -20.62 2.34
C ASN A 300 9.96 -20.95 3.35
N MET A 301 10.06 -22.23 3.72
CA MET A 301 10.91 -22.67 4.82
C MET A 301 11.90 -23.76 4.36
N ILE A 302 12.87 -24.03 5.25
CA ILE A 302 13.83 -25.10 5.10
C ILE A 302 13.32 -26.33 5.85
N GLY A 303 13.42 -27.50 5.23
CA GLY A 303 13.02 -28.74 5.88
C GLY A 303 13.26 -29.96 4.98
N GLY A 304 13.10 -31.13 5.55
CA GLY A 304 13.32 -32.41 4.84
C GLY A 304 12.36 -32.64 3.66
N ASN A 305 11.23 -31.94 3.63
CA ASN A 305 10.22 -32.03 2.57
C ASN A 305 10.23 -30.81 1.62
N ALA A 306 11.24 -29.93 1.70
CA ALA A 306 11.35 -28.75 0.85
C ALA A 306 11.39 -29.13 -0.64
N TYR A 307 10.77 -28.30 -1.48
CA TYR A 307 10.99 -28.38 -2.92
C TYR A 307 12.41 -27.91 -3.25
N LYS A 308 12.93 -28.35 -4.38
CA LYS A 308 14.34 -28.25 -4.70
C LYS A 308 14.56 -27.59 -6.05
N PRO A 309 15.69 -26.89 -6.25
CA PRO A 309 16.20 -26.66 -7.60
C PRO A 309 16.22 -27.98 -8.40
N ASP A 310 15.91 -27.90 -9.68
CA ASP A 310 15.71 -28.99 -10.64
C ASP A 310 14.38 -29.77 -10.49
N ASP A 311 13.54 -29.46 -9.49
CA ASP A 311 12.14 -29.94 -9.50
C ASP A 311 11.37 -29.34 -10.69
N VAL A 312 10.42 -30.08 -11.25
CA VAL A 312 9.42 -29.59 -12.19
C VAL A 312 8.04 -29.61 -11.53
N LEU A 313 7.41 -28.45 -11.47
CA LEU A 313 6.08 -28.30 -10.90
C LEU A 313 5.03 -28.13 -11.99
N ILE A 314 3.88 -28.76 -11.85
CA ILE A 314 2.75 -28.56 -12.75
C ILE A 314 1.76 -27.62 -12.05
N SER A 315 1.61 -26.41 -12.56
CA SER A 315 0.70 -25.42 -12.02
C SER A 315 -0.78 -25.76 -12.22
N ARG A 316 -1.68 -25.03 -11.59
CA ARG A 316 -3.14 -25.17 -11.76
C ARG A 316 -3.58 -25.01 -13.24
N SER A 317 -2.91 -24.16 -14.00
CA SER A 317 -3.20 -23.95 -15.42
C SER A 317 -2.68 -25.08 -16.31
N GLY A 318 -1.95 -26.06 -15.78
CA GLY A 318 -1.31 -27.14 -16.52
C GLY A 318 0.10 -26.79 -17.06
N VAL A 319 0.54 -25.54 -16.93
CA VAL A 319 1.88 -25.10 -17.32
C VAL A 319 2.91 -25.73 -16.38
N SER A 320 3.95 -26.35 -16.99
CA SER A 320 5.08 -26.92 -16.25
C SER A 320 6.14 -25.86 -15.95
N ILE A 321 6.68 -25.87 -14.73
CA ILE A 321 7.64 -24.89 -14.23
C ILE A 321 8.89 -25.57 -13.74
N GLU A 322 10.04 -25.31 -14.36
CA GLU A 322 11.36 -25.69 -13.85
C GLU A 322 11.73 -24.79 -12.68
N VAL A 323 12.00 -25.38 -11.53
CA VAL A 323 12.51 -24.67 -10.36
C VAL A 323 14.02 -24.54 -10.46
N ARG A 324 14.52 -23.34 -10.65
CA ARG A 324 15.98 -23.07 -10.63
C ARG A 324 16.43 -22.36 -9.37
N ASN A 325 15.49 -21.72 -8.66
CA ASN A 325 15.76 -21.03 -7.41
C ASN A 325 14.52 -21.08 -6.52
N THR A 326 14.65 -21.62 -5.33
CA THR A 326 13.54 -21.70 -4.37
C THR A 326 13.24 -20.36 -3.67
N ASP A 327 14.09 -19.34 -3.81
CA ASP A 327 13.85 -17.95 -3.37
C ASP A 327 13.08 -17.13 -4.44
N ALA A 328 12.56 -17.79 -5.46
CA ALA A 328 11.61 -17.24 -6.43
C ALA A 328 10.23 -17.90 -6.25
N GLU A 329 9.82 -18.05 -5.02
CA GLU A 329 8.62 -18.74 -4.54
C GLU A 329 7.33 -17.92 -4.72
N GLY A 330 7.42 -16.61 -4.54
CA GLY A 330 6.23 -15.73 -4.59
C GLY A 330 5.51 -15.81 -5.92
N ARG A 331 6.26 -15.89 -7.04
CA ARG A 331 5.67 -16.05 -8.36
C ARG A 331 5.05 -17.42 -8.58
N LEU A 332 5.51 -18.46 -7.89
CA LEU A 332 4.91 -19.80 -7.92
C LEU A 332 3.52 -19.80 -7.26
N VAL A 333 3.42 -19.15 -6.11
CA VAL A 333 2.14 -18.95 -5.41
C VAL A 333 1.19 -18.10 -6.26
N LEU A 334 1.69 -17.00 -6.83
CA LEU A 334 0.89 -16.12 -7.68
C LEU A 334 0.42 -16.80 -8.97
N ALA A 335 1.22 -17.67 -9.58
CA ALA A 335 0.84 -18.42 -10.78
C ALA A 335 -0.48 -19.18 -10.59
N ASP A 336 -0.60 -19.92 -9.49
CA ASP A 336 -1.82 -20.67 -9.17
C ASP A 336 -2.97 -19.75 -8.73
N CYS A 337 -2.68 -18.70 -7.95
CA CYS A 337 -3.69 -17.74 -7.52
C CYS A 337 -4.25 -16.92 -8.69
N LEU A 338 -3.42 -16.49 -9.64
CA LEU A 338 -3.84 -15.81 -10.87
C LEU A 338 -4.69 -16.72 -11.76
N SER A 339 -4.28 -17.99 -11.91
CA SER A 339 -5.09 -18.97 -12.63
C SER A 339 -6.48 -19.14 -12.01
N TYR A 340 -6.59 -19.20 -10.68
CA TYR A 340 -7.85 -19.26 -9.94
C TYR A 340 -8.69 -17.98 -10.08
N ALA A 341 -8.04 -16.83 -10.03
CA ALA A 341 -8.71 -15.52 -10.13
C ALA A 341 -9.47 -15.34 -11.45
N GLN A 342 -8.94 -15.85 -12.55
CA GLN A 342 -9.53 -15.72 -13.88
C GLN A 342 -10.82 -16.50 -14.07
N ASP A 343 -11.11 -17.50 -13.23
CA ASP A 343 -12.40 -18.21 -13.25
C ASP A 343 -13.58 -17.29 -12.91
N PHE A 344 -13.31 -16.18 -12.21
CA PHE A 344 -14.30 -15.16 -11.85
C PHE A 344 -14.47 -14.06 -12.91
N LYS A 345 -13.81 -14.18 -14.07
CA LYS A 345 -13.96 -13.29 -15.25
C LYS A 345 -13.83 -11.80 -14.87
N PRO A 346 -12.64 -11.33 -14.44
CA PRO A 346 -12.42 -9.94 -14.08
C PRO A 346 -12.56 -8.99 -15.26
N ASP A 347 -13.07 -7.77 -15.02
CA ASP A 347 -12.92 -6.63 -15.90
C ASP A 347 -11.56 -5.96 -15.74
N VAL A 348 -11.02 -6.02 -14.52
CA VAL A 348 -9.65 -5.61 -14.18
C VAL A 348 -9.06 -6.63 -13.21
N LEU A 349 -7.87 -7.13 -13.51
CA LEU A 349 -7.11 -8.05 -12.68
C LEU A 349 -5.79 -7.37 -12.26
N ILE A 350 -5.55 -7.26 -10.96
CA ILE A 350 -4.33 -6.65 -10.42
C ILE A 350 -3.70 -7.62 -9.43
N ASP A 351 -2.43 -7.95 -9.62
CA ASP A 351 -1.70 -8.64 -8.57
C ASP A 351 -0.64 -7.73 -7.94
N MET A 352 -0.38 -7.97 -6.66
CA MET A 352 0.56 -7.21 -5.85
C MET A 352 1.50 -8.15 -5.11
N ALA A 353 2.78 -7.87 -5.19
CA ALA A 353 3.80 -8.67 -4.53
C ALA A 353 5.04 -7.86 -4.19
N THR A 354 5.65 -8.17 -3.07
CA THR A 354 7.06 -7.93 -2.78
C THR A 354 7.86 -8.98 -3.54
N LEU A 355 7.99 -8.76 -4.87
CA LEU A 355 8.37 -9.87 -5.73
C LEU A 355 9.86 -9.97 -5.98
N THR A 356 10.53 -8.81 -6.21
CA THR A 356 11.93 -8.88 -6.65
C THR A 356 12.83 -7.84 -5.98
N GLY A 357 14.00 -8.31 -5.51
CA GLY A 357 15.09 -7.41 -5.15
C GLY A 357 15.59 -6.60 -6.36
N ALA A 358 15.41 -7.10 -7.58
CA ALA A 358 15.75 -6.38 -8.80
C ALA A 358 14.90 -5.11 -8.99
N CYS A 359 13.65 -5.12 -8.59
CA CYS A 359 12.80 -3.92 -8.58
C CYS A 359 13.34 -2.87 -7.59
N VAL A 360 13.76 -3.31 -6.39
CA VAL A 360 14.38 -2.42 -5.39
C VAL A 360 15.68 -1.81 -5.92
N VAL A 361 16.54 -2.62 -6.55
CA VAL A 361 17.81 -2.15 -7.13
C VAL A 361 17.58 -1.16 -8.27
N GLY A 362 16.58 -1.40 -9.11
CA GLY A 362 16.28 -0.55 -10.27
C GLY A 362 15.52 0.72 -9.98
N LEU A 363 14.60 0.70 -9.00
CA LEU A 363 13.67 1.79 -8.71
C LEU A 363 13.88 2.45 -7.35
N GLY A 364 14.73 1.87 -6.50
CA GLY A 364 14.91 2.30 -5.11
C GLY A 364 13.77 1.80 -4.19
N GLU A 365 13.80 2.29 -2.94
CA GLU A 365 12.91 1.85 -1.85
C GLU A 365 11.56 2.60 -1.80
N TYR A 366 11.27 3.48 -2.77
CA TYR A 366 10.11 4.36 -2.70
C TYR A 366 9.11 4.18 -3.83
N THR A 367 9.49 3.44 -4.88
CA THR A 367 8.74 3.37 -6.15
C THR A 367 8.34 1.94 -6.49
N SER A 368 7.06 1.71 -6.77
CA SER A 368 6.54 0.44 -7.26
C SER A 368 6.76 0.29 -8.77
N GLY A 369 7.06 -0.93 -9.22
CA GLY A 369 7.08 -1.29 -10.63
C GLY A 369 5.69 -1.73 -11.10
N ILE A 370 5.21 -1.17 -12.22
CA ILE A 370 3.94 -1.52 -12.85
C ILE A 370 4.22 -2.22 -14.17
N MET A 371 3.67 -3.40 -14.37
CA MET A 371 3.84 -4.22 -15.57
C MET A 371 2.52 -4.75 -16.07
N GLY A 372 2.45 -5.14 -17.33
CA GLY A 372 1.25 -5.68 -17.99
C GLY A 372 1.37 -5.57 -19.50
N ASN A 373 0.39 -6.12 -20.23
CA ASN A 373 0.41 -6.18 -21.69
C ASN A 373 -0.27 -4.99 -22.37
N ASN A 374 -1.17 -4.29 -21.66
CA ASN A 374 -1.96 -3.19 -22.21
C ASN A 374 -1.37 -1.84 -21.76
N GLU A 375 -0.80 -1.10 -22.72
CA GLU A 375 -0.17 0.20 -22.47
C GLU A 375 -1.17 1.25 -21.99
N GLU A 376 -2.39 1.25 -22.55
CA GLU A 376 -3.44 2.20 -22.17
C GLU A 376 -3.88 1.97 -20.72
N LEU A 377 -4.09 0.71 -20.32
CA LEU A 377 -4.47 0.35 -18.96
C LEU A 377 -3.38 0.73 -17.94
N LYS A 378 -2.10 0.48 -18.27
CA LYS A 378 -0.96 0.88 -17.41
C LYS A 378 -0.89 2.41 -17.25
N ALA A 379 -1.03 3.14 -18.36
CA ALA A 379 -1.01 4.60 -18.38
C ALA A 379 -2.20 5.19 -17.60
N GLU A 380 -3.40 4.64 -17.79
CA GLU A 380 -4.62 4.99 -17.05
C GLU A 380 -4.44 4.76 -15.55
N PHE A 381 -3.98 3.57 -15.16
CA PHE A 381 -3.69 3.26 -13.77
C PHE A 381 -2.73 4.28 -13.16
N LYS A 382 -1.59 4.51 -13.81
CA LYS A 382 -0.57 5.46 -13.35
C LYS A 382 -1.13 6.88 -13.16
N ALA A 383 -1.93 7.36 -14.12
CA ALA A 383 -2.53 8.69 -14.07
C ALA A 383 -3.54 8.82 -12.92
N LYS A 384 -4.42 7.83 -12.73
CA LYS A 384 -5.44 7.82 -11.67
C LYS A 384 -4.80 7.65 -10.28
N ALA A 385 -3.77 6.83 -10.16
CA ALA A 385 -3.03 6.59 -8.92
C ALA A 385 -2.12 7.77 -8.51
N ALA A 386 -1.71 8.63 -9.43
CA ALA A 386 -0.71 9.69 -9.21
C ALA A 386 -1.00 10.62 -8.01
N LYS A 387 -2.28 10.84 -7.68
CA LYS A 387 -2.68 11.73 -6.57
C LYS A 387 -2.62 11.06 -5.19
N SER A 388 -2.34 9.76 -5.14
CA SER A 388 -2.23 9.00 -3.88
C SER A 388 -0.96 9.31 -3.09
N GLY A 389 0.08 9.85 -3.75
CA GLY A 389 1.42 10.02 -3.18
C GLY A 389 2.24 8.72 -3.14
N GLU A 390 1.70 7.59 -3.58
CA GLU A 390 2.48 6.37 -3.81
C GLU A 390 3.13 6.45 -5.18
N LEU A 391 4.47 6.47 -5.19
CA LEU A 391 5.24 6.54 -6.43
C LEU A 391 5.19 5.22 -7.18
N ASN A 392 4.96 5.30 -8.48
CA ASN A 392 4.97 4.13 -9.36
C ASN A 392 5.52 4.48 -10.73
N THR A 393 6.10 3.48 -11.41
CA THR A 393 6.62 3.61 -12.77
C THR A 393 6.34 2.37 -13.58
N ILE A 394 6.17 2.53 -14.89
CA ILE A 394 5.93 1.43 -15.81
C ILE A 394 7.27 0.79 -16.18
N LEU A 395 7.33 -0.54 -16.07
CA LEU A 395 8.42 -1.38 -16.56
C LEU A 395 7.88 -2.18 -17.75
N GLU A 396 8.42 -1.92 -18.94
CA GLU A 396 7.90 -2.49 -20.17
C GLU A 396 8.37 -3.92 -20.37
N PHE A 397 7.46 -4.80 -20.83
CA PHE A 397 7.80 -6.14 -21.25
C PHE A 397 8.67 -6.11 -22.51
N ASN A 398 9.73 -6.90 -22.48
CA ASN A 398 10.73 -6.97 -23.54
C ASN A 398 10.83 -8.39 -24.08
N PRO A 399 10.65 -8.62 -25.39
CA PRO A 399 10.70 -9.96 -25.96
C PRO A 399 12.05 -10.66 -25.75
N HIS A 400 13.16 -9.92 -25.70
CA HIS A 400 14.48 -10.50 -25.43
C HIS A 400 14.59 -11.02 -23.98
N LEU A 401 13.95 -10.34 -23.01
CA LEU A 401 13.91 -10.81 -21.63
C LEU A 401 12.98 -12.04 -21.47
N ARG A 402 11.97 -12.21 -22.34
CA ARG A 402 11.13 -13.41 -22.38
C ARG A 402 11.93 -14.67 -22.72
N GLU A 403 12.96 -14.55 -23.56
CA GLU A 403 13.85 -15.67 -23.88
C GLU A 403 14.60 -16.18 -22.63
N LEU A 404 14.91 -15.31 -21.68
CA LEU A 404 15.67 -15.67 -20.48
C LEU A 404 14.94 -16.63 -19.54
N ILE A 405 13.62 -16.69 -19.60
CA ILE A 405 12.80 -17.57 -18.75
C ILE A 405 12.38 -18.87 -19.44
N LYS A 406 12.90 -19.16 -20.63
CA LYS A 406 12.68 -20.45 -21.28
C LYS A 406 13.40 -21.57 -20.52
N SER A 407 12.76 -22.72 -20.44
CA SER A 407 13.31 -23.94 -19.89
C SER A 407 13.59 -24.94 -21.05
N GLN A 408 14.51 -25.86 -20.83
CA GLN A 408 14.78 -26.99 -21.77
C GLN A 408 13.94 -28.22 -21.39
N ILE A 409 13.40 -28.28 -20.17
CA ILE A 409 12.72 -29.47 -19.62
C ILE A 409 11.27 -29.19 -19.22
N ALA A 410 10.86 -27.91 -19.21
CA ALA A 410 9.53 -27.44 -18.83
C ALA A 410 9.06 -26.31 -19.76
N ASP A 411 7.82 -25.84 -19.60
CA ASP A 411 7.28 -24.74 -20.39
C ASP A 411 7.90 -23.38 -20.03
N VAL A 412 8.35 -23.24 -18.78
CA VAL A 412 8.94 -22.00 -18.25
C VAL A 412 9.86 -22.31 -17.06
N SER A 413 10.89 -21.49 -16.87
CA SER A 413 11.75 -21.50 -15.68
C SER A 413 11.26 -20.44 -14.70
N ASN A 414 11.30 -20.73 -13.37
CA ASN A 414 10.87 -19.78 -12.35
C ASN A 414 11.83 -18.60 -12.18
N THR A 415 13.04 -18.67 -12.76
CA THR A 415 13.98 -17.53 -12.81
C THR A 415 14.60 -17.40 -14.19
N GLY A 416 15.05 -16.20 -14.53
CA GLY A 416 15.81 -15.97 -15.75
C GLY A 416 17.20 -16.60 -15.69
N SER A 417 17.74 -16.96 -16.87
CA SER A 417 19.13 -17.41 -17.03
C SER A 417 20.16 -16.30 -16.73
N SER A 418 19.72 -15.06 -16.57
CA SER A 418 20.52 -13.91 -16.15
C SER A 418 19.79 -13.14 -15.04
N ARG A 419 20.57 -12.52 -14.13
CA ARG A 419 20.02 -11.64 -13.09
C ARG A 419 19.53 -10.28 -13.60
N TYR A 420 19.94 -9.88 -14.80
CA TYR A 420 19.60 -8.59 -15.39
C TYR A 420 18.14 -8.57 -15.86
N GLY A 421 17.45 -7.48 -15.63
CA GLY A 421 16.03 -7.36 -15.95
C GLY A 421 15.12 -8.21 -15.04
N GLY A 422 15.59 -8.58 -13.84
CA GLY A 422 14.93 -9.53 -12.94
C GLY A 422 13.49 -9.18 -12.57
N ALA A 423 13.16 -7.89 -12.44
CA ALA A 423 11.78 -7.45 -12.20
C ALA A 423 10.89 -7.76 -13.41
N ILE A 424 11.36 -7.44 -14.62
CA ILE A 424 10.60 -7.66 -15.85
C ILE A 424 10.47 -9.16 -16.15
N THR A 425 11.52 -9.96 -15.95
CA THR A 425 11.45 -11.42 -16.13
C THR A 425 10.50 -12.09 -15.15
N ALA A 426 10.36 -11.54 -13.94
CA ALA A 426 9.34 -12.00 -12.98
C ALA A 426 7.92 -11.68 -13.45
N GLY A 427 7.67 -10.47 -13.95
CA GLY A 427 6.41 -10.11 -14.58
C GLY A 427 6.09 -10.97 -15.82
N LEU A 428 7.09 -11.23 -16.68
CA LEU A 428 6.96 -12.09 -17.85
C LEU A 428 6.68 -13.56 -17.47
N PHE A 429 7.21 -14.04 -16.34
CA PHE A 429 6.84 -15.33 -15.79
C PHE A 429 5.35 -15.35 -15.42
N LEU A 430 4.83 -14.34 -14.70
CA LEU A 430 3.41 -14.25 -14.33
C LEU A 430 2.49 -14.14 -15.56
N ASP A 431 2.91 -13.41 -16.58
CA ASP A 431 2.20 -13.31 -17.88
C ASP A 431 1.90 -14.66 -18.52
N LYS A 432 2.75 -15.67 -18.31
CA LYS A 432 2.54 -17.03 -18.80
C LYS A 432 1.27 -17.68 -18.24
N PHE A 433 0.81 -17.24 -17.05
CA PHE A 433 -0.37 -17.78 -16.35
C PHE A 433 -1.62 -16.92 -16.56
N ILE A 434 -1.53 -15.85 -17.35
CA ILE A 434 -2.66 -15.04 -17.76
C ILE A 434 -3.19 -15.55 -19.10
N LYS A 435 -4.46 -15.95 -19.14
CA LYS A 435 -5.15 -16.36 -20.37
C LYS A 435 -5.24 -15.18 -21.34
N ASP A 436 -5.21 -15.43 -22.63
CA ASP A 436 -5.18 -14.39 -23.65
C ASP A 436 -6.36 -13.40 -23.53
N GLU A 437 -7.55 -13.87 -23.13
CA GLU A 437 -8.74 -13.04 -22.92
C GLU A 437 -8.64 -12.04 -21.76
N PHE A 438 -7.65 -12.19 -20.86
CA PHE A 438 -7.41 -11.32 -19.71
C PHE A 438 -6.09 -10.54 -19.78
N LYS A 439 -5.24 -10.77 -20.78
CA LYS A 439 -3.95 -10.07 -20.89
C LYS A 439 -4.09 -8.56 -20.95
N ASP A 440 -5.10 -8.07 -21.66
CA ASP A 440 -5.39 -6.64 -21.78
C ASP A 440 -6.05 -6.04 -20.53
N LYS A 441 -6.40 -6.87 -19.54
CA LYS A 441 -7.07 -6.48 -18.29
C LYS A 441 -6.19 -6.63 -17.07
N TRP A 442 -4.95 -7.06 -17.25
CA TRP A 442 -4.03 -7.43 -16.16
C TRP A 442 -2.94 -6.39 -15.94
N ILE A 443 -2.71 -6.12 -14.64
CA ILE A 443 -1.59 -5.32 -14.12
C ILE A 443 -0.89 -6.09 -13.00
N HIS A 444 0.43 -6.23 -13.10
CA HIS A 444 1.29 -6.65 -12.02
C HIS A 444 1.92 -5.43 -11.33
N GLN A 445 1.89 -5.43 -10.00
CA GLN A 445 2.50 -4.40 -9.15
C GLN A 445 3.61 -5.03 -8.30
N ASP A 446 4.87 -4.78 -8.65
CA ASP A 446 6.01 -5.14 -7.80
C ASP A 446 6.22 -4.02 -6.76
N ILE A 447 5.80 -4.28 -5.53
CA ILE A 447 5.87 -3.36 -4.40
C ILE A 447 7.04 -3.65 -3.47
N ALA A 448 8.04 -4.44 -3.89
CA ALA A 448 9.16 -4.85 -3.06
C ALA A 448 9.92 -3.66 -2.46
N GLY A 449 10.13 -2.59 -3.22
CA GLY A 449 10.81 -1.39 -2.72
C GLY A 449 10.03 -0.68 -1.63
N PRO A 450 8.83 -0.18 -1.91
CA PRO A 450 8.11 0.70 -0.98
C PRO A 450 7.35 -0.03 0.15
N ALA A 451 7.23 -1.36 0.16
CA ALA A 451 6.40 -2.08 1.12
C ALA A 451 6.89 -1.97 2.57
N TYR A 452 8.20 -1.88 2.77
CA TYR A 452 8.83 -1.80 4.08
C TYR A 452 10.03 -0.85 4.05
N THR A 453 10.22 -0.05 5.09
CA THR A 453 11.33 0.88 5.18
C THR A 453 12.01 0.80 6.55
N GLU A 454 13.33 0.84 6.56
CA GLU A 454 14.11 0.89 7.82
C GLU A 454 14.23 2.32 8.36
N LYS A 455 14.11 3.32 7.50
CA LYS A 455 14.19 4.75 7.84
C LYS A 455 12.89 5.45 7.50
N ALA A 456 12.41 6.27 8.43
CA ALA A 456 11.22 7.09 8.18
C ALA A 456 11.44 8.06 7.01
N TRP A 457 10.41 8.22 6.16
CA TRP A 457 10.40 9.19 5.07
C TRP A 457 8.98 9.69 4.78
N GLY A 458 8.85 10.98 4.45
CA GLY A 458 7.55 11.61 4.18
C GLY A 458 6.60 11.47 5.38
N TYR A 459 5.54 10.68 5.20
CA TYR A 459 4.56 10.31 6.24
C TYR A 459 4.68 8.82 6.64
N ASN A 460 5.69 8.10 6.15
CA ASN A 460 5.92 6.70 6.50
C ASN A 460 6.93 6.62 7.64
N GLN A 461 6.53 6.01 8.75
CA GLN A 461 7.43 5.64 9.83
C GLN A 461 8.23 4.39 9.46
N ALA A 462 9.32 4.10 10.19
CA ALA A 462 10.06 2.85 10.03
C ALA A 462 9.14 1.64 10.21
N GLY A 463 9.28 0.64 9.35
CA GLY A 463 8.41 -0.53 9.27
C GLY A 463 7.59 -0.56 7.99
N ALA A 464 6.43 -1.17 8.06
CA ALA A 464 5.49 -1.27 6.94
C ALA A 464 4.93 0.10 6.53
N THR A 465 4.81 0.32 5.23
CA THR A 465 4.30 1.57 4.66
C THR A 465 2.83 1.50 4.24
N GLY A 466 2.31 0.28 4.02
CA GLY A 466 1.01 0.05 3.42
C GLY A 466 0.98 0.29 1.91
N ALA A 467 2.14 0.17 1.25
CA ALA A 467 2.26 0.30 -0.21
C ALA A 467 1.24 -0.56 -0.95
N GLY A 468 0.69 -0.02 -2.02
CA GLY A 468 -0.36 -0.64 -2.82
C GLY A 468 -1.78 -0.24 -2.40
N VAL A 469 -2.02 0.14 -1.15
CA VAL A 469 -3.39 0.43 -0.68
C VAL A 469 -3.92 1.73 -1.28
N ARG A 470 -3.19 2.83 -1.09
CA ARG A 470 -3.68 4.15 -1.51
C ARG A 470 -3.74 4.27 -3.03
N MET A 471 -2.70 3.84 -3.76
CA MET A 471 -2.73 3.93 -5.23
C MET A 471 -3.90 3.17 -5.84
N ASN A 472 -4.23 1.98 -5.31
CA ASN A 472 -5.36 1.21 -5.81
C ASN A 472 -6.72 1.78 -5.37
N LEU A 473 -6.87 2.30 -4.14
CA LEU A 473 -8.10 2.98 -3.72
C LEU A 473 -8.34 4.28 -4.51
N TYR A 474 -7.29 5.05 -4.80
CA TYR A 474 -7.40 6.24 -5.66
C TYR A 474 -7.78 5.87 -7.10
N TYR A 475 -7.22 4.79 -7.64
CA TYR A 475 -7.60 4.24 -8.93
C TYR A 475 -9.09 3.85 -8.96
N LEU A 476 -9.55 3.07 -7.98
CA LEU A 476 -10.95 2.67 -7.86
C LEU A 476 -11.89 3.87 -7.70
N CYS A 477 -11.54 4.85 -6.85
CA CYS A 477 -12.32 6.08 -6.67
C CYS A 477 -12.41 6.90 -7.96
N ALA A 478 -11.36 6.93 -8.78
CA ALA A 478 -11.37 7.60 -10.07
C ALA A 478 -12.25 6.87 -11.08
N MET A 479 -12.13 5.55 -11.17
CA MET A 479 -13.02 4.71 -12.01
C MET A 479 -14.49 4.86 -11.63
N ALA A 480 -14.81 4.95 -10.33
CA ALA A 480 -16.19 5.10 -9.86
C ALA A 480 -16.87 6.40 -10.33
N LYS A 481 -16.11 7.43 -10.66
CA LYS A 481 -16.64 8.69 -11.19
C LYS A 481 -16.96 8.64 -12.69
N GLU A 482 -16.48 7.60 -13.37
CA GLU A 482 -16.67 7.40 -14.82
C GLU A 482 -17.84 6.45 -15.12
N LEU A 483 -18.51 5.91 -14.10
CA LEU A 483 -19.67 5.04 -14.17
C LEU A 483 -20.98 5.80 -14.03
#